data_b447092d321fced48a5d58df37b8109f
#
_entry.id   b447092d321fced48a5d58df37b8109f
#
_cell.length_a   1.000
_cell.length_b   1.000
_cell.length_c   1.000
_cell.angle_alpha   90.00
_cell.angle_beta   90.00
_cell.angle_gamma   90.00
#
_symmetry.space_group_name_H-M   'P 1'
#
loop_
_entity.id
_entity.type
_entity.pdbx_description
1 polymer ?
#
loop_
_entity_poly.entity_id
_entity_poly.type
_entity_poly.pdbx_seq_one_letter_code
_entity_poly.pdbx_strand_id
1 'polypeptide(L)'
;MAITRLGGANAITGVIPVANGGTGATSFSPGKVLQVVTASTSTETRSSANSFIDTTLTASITPSATSSKVLVHVFQNGCDKSAGSTNNKIELKLLRGSTFLTALSAHAAYSTTAESMAIGTIATTHLDSPSTTSATTYKTQMKSPEGTANIGVQGTGGESSTIVLMEIAG
;
A
#
# COMPACT_ATOMS: atom_id res chain seq x y z
N MET A 1 -16.84 -44.30 -31.52
CA MET A 1 -17.18 -43.91 -30.16
C MET A 1 -17.87 -42.54 -30.20
N ALA A 2 -19.14 -42.49 -29.83
CA ALA A 2 -19.91 -41.23 -29.90
C ALA A 2 -19.47 -40.31 -28.78
N ILE A 3 -19.06 -39.11 -29.11
CA ILE A 3 -18.77 -38.07 -28.10
C ILE A 3 -20.14 -37.54 -27.65
N THR A 4 -20.56 -37.93 -26.45
CA THR A 4 -21.77 -37.38 -25.82
C THR A 4 -21.49 -35.95 -25.44
N ARG A 5 -22.09 -35.00 -26.12
CA ARG A 5 -22.08 -33.59 -25.70
C ARG A 5 -22.81 -33.46 -24.36
N LEU A 6 -22.09 -33.14 -23.30
CA LEU A 6 -22.69 -32.67 -22.04
C LEU A 6 -23.29 -31.29 -22.30
N GLY A 7 -24.57 -31.22 -22.58
CA GLY A 7 -25.28 -29.99 -22.90
C GLY A 7 -26.29 -29.66 -21.81
N GLY A 8 -26.07 -28.50 -21.13
CA GLY A 8 -26.97 -27.94 -20.12
C GLY A 8 -26.24 -27.40 -18.90
N ALA A 9 -26.82 -26.42 -18.21
CA ALA A 9 -26.21 -25.72 -17.07
C ALA A 9 -25.83 -26.65 -15.90
N ASN A 10 -26.34 -27.90 -15.86
CA ASN A 10 -26.12 -28.87 -14.78
C ASN A 10 -25.57 -30.21 -15.30
N ALA A 11 -24.91 -30.22 -16.45
CA ALA A 11 -24.44 -31.45 -17.08
C ALA A 11 -23.27 -32.13 -16.32
N ILE A 12 -22.64 -31.40 -15.41
CA ILE A 12 -21.56 -31.90 -14.55
C ILE A 12 -21.97 -31.67 -13.11
N THR A 13 -22.21 -32.73 -12.37
CA THR A 13 -22.46 -32.71 -10.93
C THR A 13 -21.26 -33.32 -10.22
N GLY A 14 -20.74 -32.61 -9.17
CA GLY A 14 -19.60 -33.06 -8.38
C GLY A 14 -18.27 -32.43 -8.80
N VAL A 15 -17.18 -32.93 -8.23
CA VAL A 15 -15.83 -32.45 -8.45
C VAL A 15 -15.28 -33.03 -9.76
N ILE A 16 -14.84 -32.16 -10.66
CA ILE A 16 -14.08 -32.60 -11.83
C ILE A 16 -12.61 -32.74 -11.39
N PRO A 17 -12.03 -33.98 -11.52
CA PRO A 17 -10.61 -34.18 -11.19
C PRO A 17 -9.68 -33.28 -12.00
N VAL A 18 -8.54 -32.89 -11.42
CA VAL A 18 -7.51 -32.07 -12.08
C VAL A 18 -7.03 -32.75 -13.39
N ALA A 19 -6.92 -34.06 -13.42
CA ALA A 19 -6.55 -34.84 -14.61
C ALA A 19 -7.53 -34.69 -15.79
N ASN A 20 -8.75 -34.23 -15.53
CA ASN A 20 -9.80 -33.99 -16.55
C ASN A 20 -10.04 -32.47 -16.77
N GLY A 21 -9.09 -31.63 -16.37
CA GLY A 21 -9.19 -30.17 -16.51
C GLY A 21 -10.02 -29.48 -15.44
N GLY A 22 -10.43 -30.18 -14.38
CA GLY A 22 -11.11 -29.59 -13.24
C GLY A 22 -10.16 -29.02 -12.18
N THR A 23 -10.71 -28.30 -11.23
CA THR A 23 -9.95 -27.74 -10.09
C THR A 23 -9.72 -28.76 -8.97
N GLY A 24 -10.36 -29.93 -9.02
CA GLY A 24 -10.31 -30.94 -7.96
C GLY A 24 -11.05 -30.56 -6.67
N ALA A 25 -11.84 -29.49 -6.70
CA ALA A 25 -12.55 -28.97 -5.53
C ALA A 25 -14.04 -28.75 -5.86
N THR A 26 -14.90 -28.86 -4.83
CA THR A 26 -16.34 -28.53 -4.94
C THR A 26 -16.59 -27.03 -5.00
N SER A 27 -15.63 -26.22 -4.52
CA SER A 27 -15.59 -24.78 -4.68
C SER A 27 -14.15 -24.36 -5.00
N PHE A 28 -13.99 -23.62 -6.08
CA PHE A 28 -12.72 -23.00 -6.42
C PHE A 28 -12.74 -21.57 -5.87
N SER A 29 -11.99 -21.32 -4.81
CA SER A 29 -11.69 -20.00 -4.29
C SER A 29 -10.20 -19.72 -4.47
N PRO A 30 -9.74 -19.35 -5.69
CA PRO A 30 -8.41 -18.76 -5.80
C PRO A 30 -8.39 -17.49 -4.98
N GLY A 31 -7.22 -17.10 -4.44
CA GLY A 31 -7.01 -15.81 -3.80
C GLY A 31 -7.49 -14.70 -4.74
N LYS A 32 -8.73 -14.26 -4.58
CA LYS A 32 -9.43 -13.41 -5.53
C LYS A 32 -9.24 -11.96 -5.13
N VAL A 33 -8.75 -11.15 -6.04
CA VAL A 33 -8.86 -9.69 -5.88
C VAL A 33 -10.33 -9.32 -6.09
N LEU A 34 -10.95 -8.79 -5.05
CA LEU A 34 -12.37 -8.44 -5.03
C LEU A 34 -12.62 -7.01 -5.50
N GLN A 35 -11.73 -6.08 -5.10
CA GLN A 35 -11.76 -4.69 -5.53
C GLN A 35 -10.35 -4.09 -5.51
N VAL A 36 -10.16 -3.04 -6.28
CA VAL A 36 -8.94 -2.22 -6.30
C VAL A 36 -9.33 -0.77 -6.15
N VAL A 37 -8.70 -0.08 -5.21
CA VAL A 37 -8.85 1.36 -4.99
C VAL A 37 -7.48 2.00 -5.16
N THR A 38 -7.40 3.07 -5.94
CA THR A 38 -6.17 3.84 -6.17
C THR A 38 -6.41 5.29 -5.81
N ALA A 39 -5.46 5.88 -5.12
CA ALA A 39 -5.42 7.33 -4.90
C ALA A 39 -4.02 7.86 -5.18
N SER A 40 -3.95 9.09 -5.69
CA SER A 40 -2.71 9.78 -5.99
C SER A 40 -2.78 11.22 -5.51
N THR A 41 -1.63 11.78 -5.17
CA THR A 41 -1.50 13.20 -4.81
C THR A 41 -0.18 13.74 -5.35
N SER A 42 -0.22 14.98 -5.87
CA SER A 42 0.96 15.78 -6.22
C SER A 42 1.14 16.99 -5.31
N THR A 43 0.32 17.08 -4.26
CA THR A 43 0.42 18.18 -3.30
C THR A 43 1.65 17.99 -2.43
N GLU A 44 2.63 18.87 -2.63
CA GLU A 44 3.86 18.85 -1.82
C GLU A 44 3.54 19.00 -0.33
N THR A 45 4.21 18.18 0.48
CA THR A 45 4.18 18.29 1.93
C THR A 45 5.61 18.39 2.45
N ARG A 46 5.89 19.42 3.25
CA ARG A 46 7.20 19.64 3.89
C ARG A 46 7.07 19.83 5.39
N SER A 47 8.07 19.40 6.14
CA SER A 47 8.14 19.61 7.58
C SER A 47 9.56 19.45 8.10
N SER A 48 9.91 20.25 9.10
CA SER A 48 11.09 20.05 9.94
C SER A 48 10.73 19.50 11.33
N ALA A 49 9.48 19.14 11.56
CA ALA A 49 9.03 18.69 12.88
C ALA A 49 9.58 17.30 13.24
N ASN A 50 10.00 17.14 14.49
CA ASN A 50 10.32 15.84 15.10
C ASN A 50 9.05 15.14 15.64
N SER A 51 7.95 15.33 14.93
CA SER A 51 6.69 14.61 15.16
C SER A 51 6.12 14.17 13.81
N PHE A 52 5.41 13.04 13.78
CA PHE A 52 4.82 12.58 12.56
C PHE A 52 3.65 13.46 12.11
N ILE A 53 3.67 13.86 10.84
CA ILE A 53 2.60 14.58 10.16
C ILE A 53 2.10 13.78 8.94
N ASP A 54 0.84 13.97 8.56
CA ASP A 54 0.26 13.34 7.36
C ASP A 54 0.90 13.92 6.08
N THR A 55 1.08 13.06 5.07
CA THR A 55 1.71 13.43 3.78
C THR A 55 0.71 13.72 2.67
N THR A 56 -0.55 13.94 2.93
CA THR A 56 -1.65 14.05 1.95
C THR A 56 -1.94 12.77 1.16
N LEU A 57 -1.05 11.75 1.15
CA LEU A 57 -1.31 10.47 0.48
C LEU A 57 -2.20 9.58 1.35
N THR A 58 -3.44 9.41 0.91
CA THR A 58 -4.46 8.64 1.63
C THR A 58 -5.43 7.97 0.66
N ALA A 59 -5.94 6.80 1.03
CA ALA A 59 -7.00 6.09 0.33
C ALA A 59 -7.88 5.33 1.33
N SER A 60 -9.15 5.11 0.99
CA SER A 60 -10.07 4.32 1.82
C SER A 60 -10.69 3.20 1.02
N ILE A 61 -10.82 2.03 1.64
CA ILE A 61 -11.45 0.84 1.07
C ILE A 61 -12.47 0.30 2.07
N THR A 62 -13.56 -0.27 1.56
CA THR A 62 -14.58 -0.94 2.39
C THR A 62 -14.54 -2.43 2.08
N PRO A 63 -13.90 -3.26 2.93
CA PRO A 63 -13.83 -4.69 2.69
C PRO A 63 -15.21 -5.35 2.68
N SER A 64 -15.41 -6.33 1.81
CA SER A 64 -16.67 -7.04 1.65
C SER A 64 -16.93 -8.10 2.74
N ALA A 65 -15.86 -8.56 3.41
CA ALA A 65 -15.92 -9.53 4.50
C ALA A 65 -14.89 -9.22 5.57
N THR A 66 -15.17 -9.61 6.82
CA THR A 66 -14.22 -9.46 7.95
C THR A 66 -12.99 -10.36 7.81
N SER A 67 -13.07 -11.43 7.02
CA SER A 67 -11.94 -12.31 6.67
C SER A 67 -11.05 -11.74 5.57
N SER A 68 -11.54 -10.75 4.79
CA SER A 68 -10.77 -10.14 3.70
C SER A 68 -9.50 -9.49 4.22
N LYS A 69 -8.45 -9.58 3.40
CA LYS A 69 -7.19 -8.87 3.61
C LYS A 69 -7.08 -7.70 2.64
N VAL A 70 -6.28 -6.71 2.99
CA VAL A 70 -5.98 -5.57 2.12
C VAL A 70 -4.49 -5.54 1.81
N LEU A 71 -4.15 -5.76 0.54
CA LEU A 71 -2.79 -5.57 0.06
C LEU A 71 -2.61 -4.09 -0.28
N VAL A 72 -1.67 -3.45 0.41
CA VAL A 72 -1.38 -2.03 0.28
C VAL A 72 -0.05 -1.86 -0.43
N HIS A 73 -0.03 -1.17 -1.57
CA HIS A 73 1.19 -0.71 -2.22
C HIS A 73 1.28 0.81 -2.09
N VAL A 74 2.42 1.29 -1.66
CA VAL A 74 2.71 2.72 -1.52
C VAL A 74 3.94 3.06 -2.35
N PHE A 75 3.82 4.11 -3.17
CA PHE A 75 4.91 4.76 -3.90
C PHE A 75 4.91 6.23 -3.49
N GLN A 76 5.79 6.58 -2.56
CA GLN A 76 5.97 7.95 -2.09
C GLN A 76 7.07 8.60 -2.90
N ASN A 77 6.70 9.47 -3.84
CA ASN A 77 7.61 10.10 -4.79
C ASN A 77 8.05 11.50 -4.31
N GLY A 78 9.09 12.04 -4.94
CA GLY A 78 9.62 13.35 -4.64
C GLY A 78 10.10 13.48 -3.21
N CYS A 79 10.68 12.40 -2.67
CA CYS A 79 11.23 12.42 -1.32
C CYS A 79 12.59 13.13 -1.33
N ASP A 80 12.72 14.16 -0.51
CA ASP A 80 13.94 14.93 -0.34
C ASP A 80 14.14 15.43 1.09
N LYS A 81 15.33 15.88 1.40
CA LYS A 81 15.62 16.69 2.60
C LYS A 81 16.52 17.86 2.24
N SER A 82 16.30 19.00 2.89
CA SER A 82 17.25 20.12 2.90
C SER A 82 18.44 19.81 3.81
N ALA A 83 19.49 20.61 3.69
CA ALA A 83 20.55 20.67 4.69
C ALA A 83 19.94 21.00 6.07
N GLY A 84 20.48 20.40 7.10
CA GLY A 84 20.06 20.57 8.48
C GLY A 84 21.23 20.22 9.40
N SER A 85 20.96 19.65 10.58
CA SER A 85 22.03 19.11 11.42
C SER A 85 22.59 17.81 10.87
N THR A 86 23.71 17.36 11.40
CA THR A 86 24.24 16.01 11.19
C THR A 86 23.25 14.94 11.68
N ASN A 87 23.36 13.74 11.15
CA ASN A 87 22.50 12.58 11.47
C ASN A 87 21.02 12.75 11.09
N ASN A 88 20.71 13.69 10.20
CA ASN A 88 19.36 13.93 9.76
C ASN A 88 18.91 12.92 8.69
N LYS A 89 17.60 12.61 8.68
CA LYS A 89 17.00 11.60 7.83
C LYS A 89 15.51 11.88 7.64
N ILE A 90 14.88 11.12 6.75
CA ILE A 90 13.42 11.05 6.58
C ILE A 90 12.94 9.75 7.20
N GLU A 91 11.96 9.84 8.10
CA GLU A 91 11.18 8.69 8.52
C GLU A 91 9.79 8.75 7.89
N LEU A 92 9.40 7.66 7.24
CA LEU A 92 8.09 7.47 6.61
C LEU A 92 7.44 6.21 7.15
N LYS A 93 6.14 6.27 7.42
CA LYS A 93 5.35 5.12 7.89
C LYS A 93 3.98 5.04 7.25
N LEU A 94 3.45 3.81 7.17
CA LEU A 94 2.09 3.50 6.76
C LEU A 94 1.23 3.26 7.98
N LEU A 95 0.02 3.82 7.97
CA LEU A 95 -1.00 3.63 8.99
C LEU A 95 -2.31 3.16 8.38
N ARG A 96 -3.07 2.40 9.19
CA ARG A 96 -4.52 2.20 9.05
C ARG A 96 -5.21 3.06 10.10
N GLY A 97 -5.90 4.13 9.66
CA GLY A 97 -6.42 5.14 10.59
C GLY A 97 -5.31 5.75 11.46
N SER A 98 -5.30 5.43 12.74
CA SER A 98 -4.23 5.79 13.69
C SER A 98 -3.26 4.63 14.01
N THR A 99 -3.57 3.41 13.55
CA THR A 99 -2.76 2.23 13.84
C THR A 99 -1.55 2.17 12.95
N PHE A 100 -0.35 2.08 13.52
CA PHE A 100 0.89 1.85 12.79
C PHE A 100 0.89 0.44 12.17
N LEU A 101 1.23 0.34 10.88
CA LEU A 101 1.34 -0.93 10.17
C LEU A 101 2.79 -1.30 9.89
N THR A 102 3.50 -0.40 9.21
CA THR A 102 4.91 -0.63 8.86
C THR A 102 5.63 0.68 8.59
N ALA A 103 6.95 0.67 8.69
CA ALA A 103 7.78 1.77 8.19
C ALA A 103 8.01 1.58 6.68
N LEU A 104 7.86 2.65 5.90
CA LEU A 104 8.37 2.70 4.53
C LEU A 104 9.89 2.85 4.57
N SER A 105 10.36 3.74 5.43
CA SER A 105 11.78 3.93 5.72
C SER A 105 11.95 4.58 7.09
N ALA A 106 12.96 4.14 7.83
CA ALA A 106 13.39 4.76 9.07
C ALA A 106 14.71 5.58 8.90
N HIS A 107 15.36 5.47 7.74
CA HIS A 107 16.68 6.06 7.51
C HIS A 107 16.88 6.59 6.08
N ALA A 108 15.82 7.00 5.38
CA ALA A 108 15.98 7.58 4.06
C ALA A 108 16.75 8.91 4.14
N ALA A 109 17.63 9.15 3.18
CA ALA A 109 18.53 10.31 3.13
C ALA A 109 19.36 10.52 4.41
N TYR A 110 19.69 9.46 5.13
CA TYR A 110 20.58 9.60 6.28
C TYR A 110 21.94 10.14 5.84
N SER A 111 22.41 11.16 6.53
CA SER A 111 23.70 11.80 6.30
C SER A 111 24.33 12.20 7.63
N THR A 112 25.62 11.94 7.77
CA THR A 112 26.45 12.39 8.91
C THR A 112 26.90 13.84 8.76
N THR A 113 26.64 14.45 7.61
CA THR A 113 26.94 15.84 7.27
C THR A 113 25.64 16.62 7.02
N ALA A 114 25.68 17.93 7.17
CA ALA A 114 24.55 18.83 6.91
C ALA A 114 24.37 19.04 5.40
N GLU A 115 23.79 18.06 4.72
CA GLU A 115 23.61 18.04 3.25
C GLU A 115 22.15 18.01 2.84
N SER A 116 21.85 18.64 1.71
CA SER A 116 20.59 18.46 1.00
C SER A 116 20.66 17.21 0.13
N MET A 117 19.63 16.38 0.17
CA MET A 117 19.57 15.13 -0.59
C MET A 117 18.19 14.93 -1.23
N ALA A 118 18.19 14.66 -2.54
CA ALA A 118 17.03 14.12 -3.23
C ALA A 118 17.13 12.58 -3.27
N ILE A 119 16.04 11.89 -2.96
CA ILE A 119 15.98 10.42 -2.92
C ILE A 119 15.17 9.88 -4.08
N GLY A 120 14.13 10.64 -4.50
CA GLY A 120 13.14 10.20 -5.46
C GLY A 120 12.02 9.39 -4.79
N THR A 121 11.96 8.08 -5.01
CA THR A 121 10.85 7.23 -4.55
C THR A 121 11.23 6.40 -3.33
N ILE A 122 10.34 6.39 -2.32
CA ILE A 122 10.34 5.43 -1.22
C ILE A 122 9.06 4.60 -1.34
N ALA A 123 9.20 3.28 -1.44
CA ALA A 123 8.07 2.39 -1.68
C ALA A 123 7.99 1.26 -0.65
N THR A 124 6.77 0.75 -0.42
CA THR A 124 6.54 -0.43 0.40
C THR A 124 5.30 -1.19 -0.06
N THR A 125 5.25 -2.46 0.31
CA THR A 125 4.10 -3.34 0.17
C THR A 125 3.78 -3.93 1.53
N HIS A 126 2.51 -3.92 1.94
CA HIS A 126 2.05 -4.48 3.20
C HIS A 126 0.71 -5.20 3.00
N LEU A 127 0.61 -6.41 3.56
CA LEU A 127 -0.66 -7.15 3.60
C LEU A 127 -1.26 -7.00 4.99
N ASP A 128 -2.37 -6.28 5.08
CA ASP A 128 -3.09 -6.02 6.31
C ASP A 128 -4.34 -6.91 6.47
N SER A 129 -4.75 -7.14 7.71
CA SER A 129 -5.98 -7.85 8.07
C SER A 129 -6.85 -6.91 8.91
N PRO A 130 -7.68 -6.06 8.28
CA PRO A 130 -8.44 -5.02 8.99
C PRO A 130 -9.57 -5.59 9.84
N SER A 131 -10.02 -6.81 9.56
CA SER A 131 -11.08 -7.53 10.28
C SER A 131 -12.39 -6.73 10.43
N THR A 132 -12.76 -5.97 9.40
CA THR A 132 -13.95 -5.11 9.38
C THR A 132 -14.55 -5.03 7.99
N THR A 133 -15.85 -4.73 7.92
CA THR A 133 -16.56 -4.36 6.68
C THR A 133 -16.89 -2.87 6.64
N SER A 134 -16.35 -2.07 7.56
CA SER A 134 -16.48 -0.60 7.54
C SER A 134 -15.39 0.03 6.69
N ALA A 135 -15.66 1.25 6.21
CA ALA A 135 -14.67 2.05 5.47
C ALA A 135 -13.40 2.21 6.30
N THR A 136 -12.28 1.80 5.72
CA THR A 136 -10.97 1.74 6.36
C THR A 136 -9.99 2.59 5.57
N THR A 137 -9.41 3.60 6.25
CA THR A 137 -8.49 4.55 5.61
C THR A 137 -7.04 4.14 5.88
N TYR A 138 -6.24 4.11 4.81
CA TYR A 138 -4.79 3.95 4.83
C TYR A 138 -4.14 5.28 4.44
N LYS A 139 -3.06 5.64 5.13
CA LYS A 139 -2.35 6.89 4.90
C LYS A 139 -0.88 6.78 5.26
N THR A 140 -0.08 7.72 4.73
CA THR A 140 1.33 7.83 5.09
C THR A 140 1.59 9.05 5.98
N GLN A 141 2.58 8.93 6.86
CA GLN A 141 3.09 10.01 7.68
C GLN A 141 4.61 10.09 7.59
N MET A 142 5.14 11.30 7.74
CA MET A 142 6.57 11.57 7.75
C MET A 142 7.00 12.37 8.98
N LYS A 143 8.27 12.28 9.36
CA LYS A 143 8.91 13.20 10.32
C LYS A 143 10.40 13.40 10.02
N SER A 144 10.93 14.54 10.47
CA SER A 144 12.36 14.84 10.55
C SER A 144 12.83 14.55 11.97
N PRO A 145 13.52 13.41 12.26
CA PRO A 145 13.80 13.00 13.64
C PRO A 145 14.66 13.98 14.44
N GLU A 146 15.58 14.65 13.78
CA GLU A 146 16.45 15.66 14.43
C GLU A 146 15.79 17.04 14.52
N GLY A 147 14.63 17.25 13.86
CA GLY A 147 13.88 18.49 13.92
C GLY A 147 14.58 19.70 13.26
N THR A 148 15.57 19.49 12.40
CA THR A 148 16.40 20.55 11.82
C THR A 148 16.39 20.59 10.30
N ALA A 149 16.31 19.45 9.60
CA ALA A 149 16.15 19.43 8.15
C ALA A 149 14.69 19.55 7.77
N ASN A 150 14.41 20.35 6.76
CA ASN A 150 13.11 20.39 6.13
C ASN A 150 13.03 19.20 5.16
N ILE A 151 12.28 18.17 5.55
CA ILE A 151 12.01 16.99 4.72
C ILE A 151 10.78 17.23 3.86
N GLY A 152 10.75 16.64 2.67
CA GLY A 152 9.65 16.77 1.70
C GLY A 152 9.24 15.46 1.07
N VAL A 153 7.99 15.45 0.62
CA VAL A 153 7.40 14.43 -0.27
C VAL A 153 6.57 15.15 -1.32
N GLN A 154 6.38 14.56 -2.49
CA GLN A 154 5.81 15.21 -3.68
C GLN A 154 6.54 16.51 -4.03
N GLY A 155 7.88 16.52 -3.93
CA GLY A 155 8.73 17.68 -4.10
C GLY A 155 8.71 18.29 -5.50
N THR A 156 9.64 19.17 -5.76
CA THR A 156 9.73 19.97 -7.00
C THR A 156 9.71 19.13 -8.27
N GLY A 157 8.73 19.37 -9.17
CA GLY A 157 8.66 18.74 -10.49
C GLY A 157 7.31 18.13 -10.85
N GLY A 158 6.29 18.27 -9.99
CA GLY A 158 4.97 17.71 -10.24
C GLY A 158 4.93 16.19 -10.02
N GLU A 159 5.83 15.66 -9.23
CA GLU A 159 5.89 14.23 -8.89
C GLU A 159 4.65 13.82 -8.11
N SER A 160 4.02 12.75 -8.55
CA SER A 160 2.80 12.22 -7.91
C SER A 160 3.11 10.95 -7.11
N SER A 161 2.74 10.94 -5.84
CA SER A 161 2.72 9.73 -5.02
C SER A 161 1.43 8.97 -5.23
N THR A 162 1.49 7.64 -5.11
CA THR A 162 0.34 6.76 -5.33
C THR A 162 0.23 5.72 -4.23
N ILE A 163 -1.00 5.47 -3.79
CA ILE A 163 -1.35 4.35 -2.94
C ILE A 163 -2.38 3.46 -3.66
N VAL A 164 -2.15 2.16 -3.67
CA VAL A 164 -3.06 1.16 -4.24
C VAL A 164 -3.48 0.21 -3.13
N LEU A 165 -4.79 0.05 -2.96
CA LEU A 165 -5.41 -0.88 -2.03
C LEU A 165 -6.10 -1.98 -2.83
N MET A 166 -5.77 -3.24 -2.55
CA MET A 166 -6.42 -4.39 -3.18
C MET A 166 -7.06 -5.26 -2.09
N GLU A 167 -8.37 -5.45 -2.16
CA GLU A 167 -9.03 -6.42 -1.32
C GLU A 167 -8.77 -7.83 -1.85
N ILE A 168 -8.23 -8.67 -0.99
CA ILE A 168 -7.98 -10.09 -1.25
C ILE A 168 -8.99 -10.90 -0.43
N ALA A 169 -9.72 -11.81 -1.09
CA ALA A 169 -10.62 -12.73 -0.41
C ALA A 169 -9.85 -13.55 0.63
N GLY A 170 -10.37 -13.64 1.85
CA GLY A 170 -9.85 -14.46 2.94
C GLY A 170 -10.65 -15.76 3.14
#